data_f83b7b3d9e966c0eb332a39c3c4dd5fd
#
_entry.id   f83b7b3d9e966c0eb332a39c3c4dd5fd
#
_cell.length_a   1.000
_cell.length_b   1.000
_cell.length_c   1.000
_cell.angle_alpha   90.00
_cell.angle_beta   90.00
_cell.angle_gamma   90.00
#
_symmetry.space_group_name_H-M   'P 1'
#
loop_
_entity.id
_entity.type
_entity.pdbx_description
1 polymer ?
#
loop_
_entity_poly.entity_id
_entity_poly.type
_entity_poly.pdbx_seq_one_letter_code
_entity_poly.pdbx_strand_id
1 'polypeptide(L)'
;MSYNIFADYYDVLMQNVGYKERSDYICELMKRHNHEFGITLDLACGTGSLTMELAQKGVDIYGIDASAEMLSEAMQKSSEKGLNILYLRQKMQSLNLYGTIDTCICTLDSINHITNEKDVAKAFERVAFFMNQDGVFMFDVNTVYKHEQVLANNTFVYETDKVFCVWQNTLRENCVTDIDLDFFEEENGIYYRTSESFSERGYSREKLTEMLVNAGFELEAVYGDMSFDEPKADEQRLVFVARMKNPINKEC
;
A
#
# COMPACT_ATOMS: atom_id res chain seq x y z
N MET A 1 6.90 -14.71 -3.34
CA MET A 1 7.96 -13.72 -3.25
C MET A 1 8.50 -13.81 -1.84
N SER A 2 9.80 -13.93 -1.68
CA SER A 2 10.45 -13.93 -0.37
C SER A 2 10.99 -12.51 -0.17
N TYR A 3 10.39 -11.75 0.74
CA TYR A 3 10.83 -10.40 1.11
C TYR A 3 11.84 -10.42 2.26
N ASN A 4 12.63 -11.50 2.39
CA ASN A 4 13.43 -11.76 3.59
C ASN A 4 14.47 -10.67 3.88
N ILE A 5 15.03 -10.06 2.85
CA ILE A 5 16.11 -9.07 3.01
C ILE A 5 15.55 -7.66 2.77
N PHE A 6 14.57 -7.54 1.91
CA PHE A 6 13.91 -6.26 1.66
C PHE A 6 13.23 -5.70 2.92
N ALA A 7 12.68 -6.56 3.79
CA ALA A 7 12.08 -6.12 5.05
C ALA A 7 13.11 -5.42 5.96
N ASP A 8 14.33 -5.94 6.05
CA ASP A 8 15.40 -5.37 6.89
C ASP A 8 15.85 -3.99 6.40
N TYR A 9 15.82 -3.76 5.07
CA TYR A 9 16.22 -2.48 4.46
C TYR A 9 15.06 -1.59 4.05
N TYR A 10 13.83 -2.13 4.07
CA TYR A 10 12.64 -1.40 3.62
C TYR A 10 12.52 -0.05 4.34
N ASP A 11 12.56 -0.05 5.66
CA ASP A 11 12.43 1.19 6.43
C ASP A 11 13.60 2.15 6.19
N VAL A 12 14.80 1.65 5.89
CA VAL A 12 15.98 2.46 5.57
C VAL A 12 15.84 3.12 4.19
N LEU A 13 15.37 2.38 3.20
CA LEU A 13 15.09 2.91 1.86
C LEU A 13 13.88 3.85 1.86
N MET A 14 12.92 3.59 2.74
CA MET A 14 11.67 4.33 2.89
C MET A 14 11.75 5.47 3.92
N GLN A 15 12.94 5.86 4.38
CA GLN A 15 13.11 6.98 5.34
C GLN A 15 12.47 8.29 4.86
N ASN A 16 12.36 8.48 3.54
CA ASN A 16 11.77 9.69 2.94
C ASN A 16 10.24 9.64 2.84
N VAL A 17 9.58 8.56 3.25
CA VAL A 17 8.12 8.40 3.10
C VAL A 17 7.32 9.34 4.02
N GLY A 18 7.91 9.74 5.17
CA GLY A 18 7.23 10.62 6.11
C GLY A 18 5.94 10.00 6.65
N TYR A 19 6.04 8.85 7.33
CA TYR A 19 4.86 8.11 7.83
C TYR A 19 3.98 8.95 8.76
N LYS A 20 4.59 9.84 9.55
CA LYS A 20 3.85 10.76 10.42
C LYS A 20 3.02 11.74 9.59
N GLU A 21 3.63 12.39 8.62
CA GLU A 21 2.98 13.34 7.71
C GLU A 21 1.88 12.65 6.91
N ARG A 22 2.13 11.40 6.47
CA ARG A 22 1.14 10.58 5.75
C ARG A 22 -0.04 10.22 6.65
N SER A 23 0.21 9.87 7.91
CA SER A 23 -0.87 9.62 8.88
C SER A 23 -1.69 10.87 9.19
N ASP A 24 -1.05 12.06 9.26
CA ASP A 24 -1.74 13.35 9.42
C ASP A 24 -2.61 13.67 8.21
N TYR A 25 -2.08 13.44 7.00
CA TYR A 25 -2.83 13.58 5.74
C TYR A 25 -4.05 12.66 5.70
N ILE A 26 -3.91 11.39 6.06
CA ILE A 26 -5.04 10.43 6.09
C ILE A 26 -6.10 10.86 7.10
N CYS A 27 -5.70 11.32 8.29
CA CYS A 27 -6.65 11.84 9.28
C CYS A 27 -7.43 13.05 8.75
N GLU A 28 -6.76 13.98 8.08
CA GLU A 28 -7.40 15.15 7.48
C GLU A 28 -8.31 14.75 6.30
N LEU A 29 -7.88 13.75 5.49
CA LEU A 29 -8.66 13.20 4.40
C LEU A 29 -10.00 12.63 4.90
N MET A 30 -9.99 11.81 5.95
CA MET A 30 -11.20 11.24 6.53
C MET A 30 -12.14 12.32 7.04
N LYS A 31 -11.62 13.38 7.69
CA LYS A 31 -12.44 14.53 8.12
C LYS A 31 -13.11 15.25 6.96
N ARG A 32 -12.38 15.49 5.85
CA ARG A 32 -12.91 16.16 4.65
C ARG A 32 -14.04 15.36 4.00
N HIS A 33 -13.97 14.04 4.11
CA HIS A 33 -14.99 13.12 3.63
C HIS A 33 -16.11 12.84 4.68
N ASN A 34 -16.12 13.57 5.80
CA ASN A 34 -17.06 13.37 6.90
C ASN A 34 -17.13 11.90 7.34
N HIS A 35 -15.97 11.27 7.51
CA HIS A 35 -15.84 9.88 7.88
C HIS A 35 -15.07 9.73 9.18
N GLU A 36 -15.63 8.94 10.11
CA GLU A 36 -14.94 8.47 11.31
C GLU A 36 -14.31 7.11 11.04
N PHE A 37 -13.11 6.88 11.54
CA PHE A 37 -12.35 5.67 11.20
C PHE A 37 -13.09 4.37 11.58
N GLY A 38 -13.73 4.30 12.76
CA GLY A 38 -14.29 3.04 13.24
C GLY A 38 -13.23 1.91 13.26
N ILE A 39 -13.67 0.67 13.03
CA ILE A 39 -12.76 -0.47 12.87
C ILE A 39 -12.03 -0.34 11.54
N THR A 40 -10.72 -0.17 11.62
CA THR A 40 -9.88 0.16 10.47
C THR A 40 -8.96 -1.00 10.11
N LEU A 41 -8.91 -1.30 8.81
CA LEU A 41 -7.96 -2.24 8.22
C LEU A 41 -6.86 -1.47 7.47
N ASP A 42 -5.60 -1.72 7.82
CA ASP A 42 -4.44 -1.39 6.99
C ASP A 42 -4.11 -2.60 6.11
N LEU A 43 -4.45 -2.53 4.84
CA LEU A 43 -4.34 -3.61 3.85
C LEU A 43 -3.02 -3.50 3.10
N ALA A 44 -2.18 -4.53 3.20
CA ALA A 44 -0.75 -4.54 2.85
C ALA A 44 0.06 -3.56 3.73
N CYS A 45 -0.03 -3.75 5.02
CA CYS A 45 0.57 -2.87 6.03
C CYS A 45 2.11 -2.91 6.07
N GLY A 46 2.75 -3.86 5.37
CA GLY A 46 4.19 -4.04 5.38
C GLY A 46 4.77 -4.17 6.78
N THR A 47 5.79 -3.39 7.09
CA THR A 47 6.43 -3.34 8.42
C THR A 47 5.62 -2.57 9.48
N GLY A 48 4.36 -2.21 9.18
CA GLY A 48 3.42 -1.60 10.12
C GLY A 48 3.73 -0.15 10.51
N SER A 49 4.64 0.53 9.84
CA SER A 49 5.05 1.89 10.22
C SER A 49 3.89 2.88 10.19
N LEU A 50 3.07 2.86 9.13
CA LEU A 50 1.86 3.70 9.05
C LEU A 50 0.77 3.24 10.02
N THR A 51 0.58 1.92 10.15
CA THR A 51 -0.38 1.32 11.11
C THR A 51 -0.13 1.84 12.52
N MET A 52 1.15 1.84 12.95
CA MET A 52 1.53 2.33 14.27
C MET A 52 1.30 3.83 14.46
N GLU A 53 1.58 4.65 13.44
CA GLU A 53 1.32 6.10 13.51
C GLU A 53 -0.18 6.40 13.67
N LEU A 54 -1.05 5.66 12.97
CA LEU A 54 -2.50 5.79 13.12
C LEU A 54 -3.00 5.26 14.48
N ALA A 55 -2.48 4.13 14.94
CA ALA A 55 -2.80 3.59 16.27
C ALA A 55 -2.43 4.56 17.40
N GLN A 56 -1.27 5.23 17.32
CA GLN A 56 -0.86 6.26 18.29
C GLN A 56 -1.79 7.49 18.31
N LYS A 57 -2.50 7.75 17.21
CA LYS A 57 -3.53 8.78 17.13
C LYS A 57 -4.91 8.31 17.65
N GLY A 58 -4.99 7.08 18.14
CA GLY A 58 -6.21 6.50 18.72
C GLY A 58 -7.13 5.82 17.71
N VAL A 59 -6.66 5.53 16.49
CA VAL A 59 -7.43 4.75 15.52
C VAL A 59 -7.43 3.28 15.94
N ASP A 60 -8.61 2.66 15.98
CA ASP A 60 -8.78 1.21 16.19
C ASP A 60 -8.43 0.50 14.89
N ILE A 61 -7.17 0.07 14.76
CA ILE A 61 -6.57 -0.40 13.52
C ILE A 61 -5.84 -1.72 13.70
N TYR A 62 -5.94 -2.57 12.70
CA TYR A 62 -5.14 -3.78 12.55
C TYR A 62 -4.57 -3.89 11.13
N GLY A 63 -3.45 -4.62 10.99
CA GLY A 63 -2.72 -4.74 9.76
C GLY A 63 -2.84 -6.12 9.11
N ILE A 64 -2.86 -6.15 7.78
CA ILE A 64 -2.77 -7.38 7.00
C ILE A 64 -1.69 -7.22 5.95
N ASP A 65 -0.83 -8.24 5.83
CA ASP A 65 0.16 -8.34 4.78
C ASP A 65 0.32 -9.78 4.29
N ALA A 66 0.84 -9.98 3.09
CA ALA A 66 1.12 -11.30 2.53
C ALA A 66 2.47 -11.88 3.00
N SER A 67 3.44 -11.01 3.36
CA SER A 67 4.78 -11.36 3.82
C SER A 67 4.78 -11.65 5.32
N ALA A 68 5.30 -12.81 5.70
CA ALA A 68 5.50 -13.16 7.10
C ALA A 68 6.64 -12.34 7.72
N GLU A 69 7.64 -12.02 6.92
CA GLU A 69 8.82 -11.27 7.29
C GLU A 69 8.44 -9.82 7.64
N MET A 70 7.67 -9.15 6.77
CA MET A 70 7.13 -7.81 7.04
C MET A 70 6.30 -7.77 8.32
N LEU A 71 5.45 -8.77 8.52
CA LEU A 71 4.64 -8.85 9.74
C LEU A 71 5.45 -9.14 11.00
N SER A 72 6.56 -9.88 10.88
CA SER A 72 7.49 -10.09 12.00
C SER A 72 8.08 -8.76 12.48
N GLU A 73 8.55 -7.94 11.54
CA GLU A 73 9.03 -6.58 11.82
C GLU A 73 7.93 -5.69 12.41
N ALA A 74 6.71 -5.74 11.85
CA ALA A 74 5.58 -4.97 12.36
C ALA A 74 5.25 -5.33 13.80
N MET A 75 5.21 -6.61 14.14
CA MET A 75 4.95 -7.09 15.50
C MET A 75 6.05 -6.69 16.47
N GLN A 76 7.32 -6.81 16.07
CA GLN A 76 8.45 -6.41 16.92
C GLN A 76 8.39 -4.91 17.22
N LYS A 77 8.29 -4.07 16.18
CA LYS A 77 8.24 -2.59 16.33
C LYS A 77 7.03 -2.13 17.16
N SER A 78 5.88 -2.76 16.97
CA SER A 78 4.68 -2.47 17.77
C SER A 78 4.88 -2.81 19.24
N SER A 79 5.47 -3.97 19.52
CA SER A 79 5.79 -4.41 20.90
C SER A 79 6.77 -3.46 21.58
N GLU A 80 7.83 -3.04 20.88
CA GLU A 80 8.82 -2.07 21.39
C GLU A 80 8.20 -0.70 21.73
N LYS A 81 7.17 -0.30 20.96
CA LYS A 81 6.40 0.93 21.23
C LYS A 81 5.24 0.73 22.21
N GLY A 82 5.05 -0.47 22.75
CA GLY A 82 3.96 -0.79 23.69
C GLY A 82 2.56 -0.70 23.05
N LEU A 83 2.45 -0.89 21.73
CA LEU A 83 1.20 -0.91 20.99
C LEU A 83 0.70 -2.33 20.84
N ASN A 84 -0.61 -2.55 21.12
CA ASN A 84 -1.25 -3.85 20.94
C ASN A 84 -2.03 -3.85 19.63
N ILE A 85 -1.36 -4.13 18.53
CA ILE A 85 -1.92 -4.15 17.17
C ILE A 85 -1.99 -5.60 16.71
N LEU A 86 -3.15 -6.00 16.17
CA LEU A 86 -3.31 -7.31 15.52
C LEU A 86 -2.75 -7.26 14.12
N TYR A 87 -1.88 -8.21 13.79
CA TYR A 87 -1.37 -8.41 12.44
C TYR A 87 -1.74 -9.80 11.93
N LEU A 88 -2.26 -9.90 10.70
CA LEU A 88 -2.72 -11.14 10.09
C LEU A 88 -2.07 -11.37 8.72
N ARG A 89 -1.60 -12.58 8.46
CA ARG A 89 -1.02 -12.92 7.18
C ARG A 89 -2.09 -13.33 6.17
N GLN A 90 -2.41 -12.45 5.21
CA GLN A 90 -3.35 -12.74 4.13
C GLN A 90 -2.96 -11.97 2.86
N LYS A 91 -3.37 -12.49 1.69
CA LYS A 91 -3.30 -11.76 0.42
C LYS A 91 -4.57 -10.94 0.23
N MET A 92 -4.48 -9.76 -0.39
CA MET A 92 -5.61 -8.86 -0.66
C MET A 92 -6.77 -9.57 -1.37
N GLN A 93 -6.47 -10.33 -2.45
CA GLN A 93 -7.47 -11.03 -3.26
C GLN A 93 -8.11 -12.23 -2.56
N SER A 94 -7.60 -12.64 -1.42
CA SER A 94 -8.15 -13.72 -0.58
C SER A 94 -8.47 -13.27 0.84
N LEU A 95 -8.67 -11.96 1.03
CA LEU A 95 -9.03 -11.35 2.30
C LEU A 95 -10.23 -12.07 2.93
N ASN A 96 -10.07 -12.46 4.20
CA ASN A 96 -11.12 -13.13 4.98
C ASN A 96 -11.05 -12.67 6.44
N LEU A 97 -12.00 -11.84 6.84
CA LEU A 97 -12.07 -11.23 8.15
C LEU A 97 -13.14 -11.92 9.04
N TYR A 98 -12.98 -11.84 10.33
CA TYR A 98 -13.96 -12.35 11.29
C TYR A 98 -15.17 -11.43 11.50
N GLY A 99 -15.06 -10.17 11.07
CA GLY A 99 -16.09 -9.15 11.22
C GLY A 99 -16.04 -8.15 10.07
N THR A 100 -16.82 -7.08 10.21
CA THR A 100 -16.86 -5.98 9.27
C THR A 100 -15.89 -4.88 9.66
N ILE A 101 -15.57 -4.02 8.69
CA ILE A 101 -14.71 -2.84 8.84
C ILE A 101 -15.47 -1.60 8.41
N ASP A 102 -15.11 -0.46 9.00
CA ASP A 102 -15.64 0.86 8.64
C ASP A 102 -14.69 1.60 7.70
N THR A 103 -13.39 1.35 7.86
CA THR A 103 -12.35 1.95 7.03
C THR A 103 -11.37 0.88 6.54
N CYS A 104 -10.99 0.98 5.28
CA CYS A 104 -9.85 0.26 4.73
C CYS A 104 -8.87 1.27 4.13
N ILE A 105 -7.61 1.19 4.53
CA ILE A 105 -6.51 1.94 3.89
C ILE A 105 -5.57 0.97 3.21
N CYS A 106 -5.02 1.35 2.04
CA CYS A 106 -4.04 0.55 1.31
C CYS A 106 -3.08 1.52 0.62
N THR A 107 -1.91 1.74 1.20
CA THR A 107 -1.02 2.81 0.78
C THR A 107 0.30 2.30 0.21
N LEU A 108 1.11 3.26 -0.27
CA LEU A 108 2.45 2.99 -0.80
C LEU A 108 2.41 2.00 -1.97
N ASP A 109 1.56 2.32 -2.97
CA ASP A 109 1.45 1.58 -4.24
C ASP A 109 1.19 0.07 -4.12
N SER A 110 0.74 -0.40 -2.97
CA SER A 110 0.53 -1.82 -2.72
C SER A 110 -0.41 -2.49 -3.74
N ILE A 111 -1.37 -1.76 -4.32
CA ILE A 111 -2.23 -2.25 -5.40
C ILE A 111 -1.43 -2.53 -6.68
N ASN A 112 -0.37 -1.76 -6.97
CA ASN A 112 0.46 -1.95 -8.17
C ASN A 112 1.23 -3.28 -8.15
N HIS A 113 1.52 -3.86 -6.97
CA HIS A 113 2.12 -5.18 -6.85
C HIS A 113 1.21 -6.33 -7.32
N ILE A 114 -0.09 -6.07 -7.53
CA ILE A 114 -1.00 -7.03 -8.16
C ILE A 114 -1.01 -6.77 -9.67
N THR A 115 -0.23 -7.52 -10.42
CA THR A 115 -0.07 -7.31 -11.88
C THR A 115 -1.23 -7.84 -12.73
N ASN A 116 -2.10 -8.68 -12.16
CA ASN A 116 -3.27 -9.24 -12.82
C ASN A 116 -4.53 -8.43 -12.50
N GLU A 117 -5.18 -7.84 -13.49
CA GLU A 117 -6.41 -7.04 -13.33
C GLU A 117 -7.55 -7.78 -12.61
N LYS A 118 -7.72 -9.08 -12.87
CA LYS A 118 -8.76 -9.89 -12.23
C LYS A 118 -8.50 -10.03 -10.73
N ASP A 119 -7.24 -10.07 -10.33
CA ASP A 119 -6.87 -10.18 -8.91
C ASP A 119 -7.05 -8.83 -8.20
N VAL A 120 -6.84 -7.68 -8.88
CA VAL A 120 -7.18 -6.35 -8.34
C VAL A 120 -8.69 -6.23 -8.14
N ALA A 121 -9.48 -6.57 -9.18
CA ALA A 121 -10.95 -6.55 -9.06
C ALA A 121 -11.42 -7.43 -7.90
N LYS A 122 -10.86 -8.63 -7.77
CA LYS A 122 -11.17 -9.54 -6.66
C LYS A 122 -10.75 -8.98 -5.30
N ALA A 123 -9.62 -8.27 -5.20
CA ALA A 123 -9.22 -7.60 -3.96
C ALA A 123 -10.26 -6.54 -3.56
N PHE A 124 -10.73 -5.72 -4.51
CA PHE A 124 -11.78 -4.73 -4.26
C PHE A 124 -13.11 -5.37 -3.84
N GLU A 125 -13.52 -6.47 -4.50
CA GLU A 125 -14.68 -7.26 -4.10
C GLU A 125 -14.54 -7.80 -2.67
N ARG A 126 -13.34 -8.25 -2.28
CA ARG A 126 -13.10 -8.75 -0.91
C ARG A 126 -13.14 -7.64 0.13
N VAL A 127 -12.60 -6.46 -0.17
CA VAL A 127 -12.75 -5.28 0.71
C VAL A 127 -14.23 -4.92 0.84
N ALA A 128 -14.95 -4.83 -0.29
CA ALA A 128 -16.38 -4.53 -0.32
C ALA A 128 -17.21 -5.53 0.52
N PHE A 129 -16.86 -6.82 0.44
CA PHE A 129 -17.57 -7.87 1.17
C PHE A 129 -17.52 -7.66 2.69
N PHE A 130 -16.44 -7.12 3.22
CA PHE A 130 -16.28 -6.86 4.67
C PHE A 130 -16.59 -5.42 5.07
N MET A 131 -16.76 -4.50 4.10
CA MET A 131 -17.04 -3.10 4.38
C MET A 131 -18.46 -2.90 4.88
N ASN A 132 -18.63 -2.09 5.94
CA ASN A 132 -19.92 -1.61 6.40
C ASN A 132 -20.53 -0.61 5.41
N GLN A 133 -21.85 -0.42 5.49
CA GLN A 133 -22.54 0.66 4.77
C GLN A 133 -21.89 2.00 5.12
N ASP A 134 -21.67 2.84 4.11
CA ASP A 134 -21.01 4.14 4.20
C ASP A 134 -19.54 4.09 4.66
N GLY A 135 -18.96 2.90 4.80
CA GLY A 135 -17.52 2.72 5.06
C GLY A 135 -16.66 3.25 3.92
N VAL A 136 -15.43 3.65 4.22
CA VAL A 136 -14.52 4.27 3.26
C VAL A 136 -13.34 3.35 2.95
N PHE A 137 -13.08 3.18 1.66
CA PHE A 137 -11.86 2.58 1.14
C PHE A 137 -10.99 3.67 0.52
N MET A 138 -9.81 3.88 1.12
CA MET A 138 -8.77 4.78 0.63
C MET A 138 -7.56 3.96 0.20
N PHE A 139 -7.05 4.21 -1.00
CA PHE A 139 -5.79 3.62 -1.46
C PHE A 139 -5.02 4.57 -2.35
N ASP A 140 -3.72 4.35 -2.46
CA ASP A 140 -2.90 5.05 -3.43
C ASP A 140 -2.29 4.09 -4.46
N VAL A 141 -1.94 4.63 -5.63
CA VAL A 141 -1.28 3.90 -6.70
C VAL A 141 -0.23 4.76 -7.41
N ASN A 142 0.85 4.15 -7.84
CA ASN A 142 1.73 4.71 -8.86
C ASN A 142 0.98 4.78 -10.19
N THR A 143 1.06 5.93 -10.86
CA THR A 143 0.35 6.18 -12.11
C THR A 143 0.99 5.48 -13.31
N VAL A 144 0.23 5.36 -14.40
CA VAL A 144 0.77 4.96 -15.70
C VAL A 144 1.90 5.92 -16.12
N TYR A 145 1.72 7.24 -15.89
CA TYR A 145 2.77 8.23 -16.15
C TYR A 145 4.08 7.89 -15.42
N LYS A 146 4.01 7.57 -14.12
CA LYS A 146 5.20 7.19 -13.36
C LYS A 146 5.87 5.95 -13.93
N HIS A 147 5.11 4.91 -14.26
CA HIS A 147 5.65 3.67 -14.84
C HIS A 147 6.33 3.90 -16.19
N GLU A 148 5.72 4.73 -17.07
CA GLU A 148 6.19 4.93 -18.44
C GLU A 148 7.25 6.02 -18.57
N GLN A 149 7.20 7.06 -17.75
CA GLN A 149 8.06 8.24 -17.91
C GLN A 149 9.15 8.35 -16.84
N VAL A 150 8.95 7.76 -15.66
CA VAL A 150 9.89 7.89 -14.54
C VAL A 150 10.62 6.59 -14.26
N LEU A 151 9.89 5.48 -14.14
CA LEU A 151 10.46 4.18 -13.82
C LEU A 151 11.04 3.46 -15.05
N ALA A 152 10.38 3.58 -16.20
CA ALA A 152 10.64 2.82 -17.41
C ALA A 152 12.13 2.74 -17.79
N ASN A 153 12.68 1.52 -17.77
CA ASN A 153 14.05 1.21 -18.19
C ASN A 153 15.13 2.08 -17.51
N ASN A 154 14.82 2.70 -16.38
CA ASN A 154 15.71 3.51 -15.59
C ASN A 154 16.42 2.66 -14.51
N THR A 155 17.58 3.15 -14.11
CA THR A 155 18.34 2.62 -12.97
C THR A 155 18.50 3.72 -11.93
N PHE A 156 18.15 3.43 -10.69
CA PHE A 156 18.35 4.31 -9.55
C PHE A 156 19.40 3.70 -8.62
N VAL A 157 20.16 4.56 -7.98
CA VAL A 157 21.16 4.14 -7.01
C VAL A 157 20.90 4.87 -5.70
N TYR A 158 20.85 4.12 -4.62
CA TYR A 158 20.70 4.64 -3.27
C TYR A 158 21.90 4.21 -2.44
N GLU A 159 22.47 5.13 -1.70
CA GLU A 159 23.59 4.87 -0.82
C GLU A 159 23.27 5.38 0.57
N THR A 160 23.50 4.53 1.56
CA THR A 160 23.41 4.85 2.98
C THR A 160 24.72 4.45 3.66
N ASP A 161 24.90 4.77 4.93
CA ASP A 161 26.09 4.37 5.68
C ASP A 161 26.30 2.83 5.76
N LYS A 162 25.26 2.04 5.47
CA LYS A 162 25.28 0.57 5.64
C LYS A 162 25.07 -0.20 4.36
N VAL A 163 24.35 0.36 3.40
CA VAL A 163 23.88 -0.35 2.21
C VAL A 163 24.01 0.52 0.97
N PHE A 164 24.54 -0.07 -0.07
CA PHE A 164 24.46 0.44 -1.42
C PHE A 164 23.42 -0.39 -2.18
N CYS A 165 22.39 0.27 -2.74
CA CYS A 165 21.31 -0.38 -3.48
C CYS A 165 21.29 0.10 -4.93
N VAL A 166 21.27 -0.85 -5.86
CA VAL A 166 21.00 -0.60 -7.28
C VAL A 166 19.58 -1.08 -7.58
N TRP A 167 18.74 -0.16 -7.99
CA TRP A 167 17.35 -0.42 -8.39
C TRP A 167 17.24 -0.28 -9.89
N GLN A 168 17.07 -1.39 -10.60
CA GLN A 168 16.96 -1.45 -12.04
C GLN A 168 15.52 -1.79 -12.45
N ASN A 169 14.97 -1.03 -13.40
CA ASN A 169 13.63 -1.25 -13.93
C ASN A 169 13.66 -1.70 -15.38
N THR A 170 12.72 -2.57 -15.75
CA THR A 170 12.45 -2.96 -17.12
C THR A 170 10.96 -2.85 -17.41
N LEU A 171 10.57 -1.89 -18.25
CA LEU A 171 9.18 -1.74 -18.67
C LEU A 171 8.80 -2.85 -19.67
N ARG A 172 7.69 -3.53 -19.39
CA ARG A 172 7.08 -4.57 -20.22
C ARG A 172 5.77 -4.08 -20.82
N GLU A 173 5.14 -4.94 -21.61
CA GLU A 173 3.79 -4.69 -22.14
C GLU A 173 2.76 -4.51 -21.01
N ASN A 174 1.65 -3.84 -21.34
CA ASN A 174 0.55 -3.58 -20.40
C ASN A 174 0.95 -2.79 -19.14
N CYS A 175 1.93 -1.90 -19.28
CA CYS A 175 2.43 -1.05 -18.19
C CYS A 175 2.92 -1.85 -16.96
N VAL A 176 3.50 -3.03 -17.20
CA VAL A 176 4.18 -3.82 -16.17
C VAL A 176 5.64 -3.41 -16.12
N THR A 177 6.15 -3.11 -14.93
CA THR A 177 7.55 -2.80 -14.68
C THR A 177 8.15 -3.92 -13.83
N ASP A 178 9.12 -4.65 -14.38
CA ASP A 178 9.96 -5.54 -13.59
C ASP A 178 10.98 -4.70 -12.84
N ILE A 179 11.13 -4.96 -11.55
CA ILE A 179 11.99 -4.24 -10.62
C ILE A 179 12.99 -5.25 -10.06
N ASP A 180 14.27 -4.99 -10.32
CA ASP A 180 15.39 -5.75 -9.79
C ASP A 180 16.18 -4.87 -8.82
N LEU A 181 16.30 -5.33 -7.56
CA LEU A 181 17.03 -4.66 -6.50
C LEU A 181 18.27 -5.48 -6.14
N ASP A 182 19.43 -4.86 -6.22
CA ASP A 182 20.69 -5.42 -5.73
C ASP A 182 21.17 -4.60 -4.52
N PHE A 183 21.27 -5.25 -3.39
CA PHE A 183 21.79 -4.68 -2.14
C PHE A 183 23.21 -5.16 -1.93
N PHE A 184 24.08 -4.25 -1.56
CA PHE A 184 25.47 -4.52 -1.20
C PHE A 184 25.70 -4.00 0.22
N GLU A 185 25.91 -4.93 1.16
CA GLU A 185 26.29 -4.63 2.54
C GLU A 185 27.77 -4.75 2.75
N GLU A 186 28.36 -3.78 3.42
CA GLU A 186 29.76 -3.85 3.80
C GLU A 186 29.89 -4.41 5.22
N GLU A 187 30.59 -5.51 5.36
CA GLU A 187 30.99 -6.08 6.64
C GLU A 187 32.49 -6.40 6.62
N ASN A 188 33.26 -5.70 7.48
CA ASN A 188 34.72 -5.88 7.61
C ASN A 188 35.50 -5.74 6.29
N GLY A 189 35.13 -4.82 5.43
CA GLY A 189 35.76 -4.56 4.12
C GLY A 189 35.37 -5.53 3.02
N ILE A 190 34.36 -6.38 3.27
CA ILE A 190 33.80 -7.32 2.29
C ILE A 190 32.37 -6.90 1.99
N TYR A 191 32.01 -6.88 0.70
CA TYR A 191 30.64 -6.61 0.27
C TYR A 191 29.88 -7.90 0.02
N TYR A 192 28.74 -8.03 0.69
CA TYR A 192 27.79 -9.12 0.46
C TYR A 192 26.67 -8.62 -0.42
N ARG A 193 26.44 -9.30 -1.55
CA ARG A 193 25.33 -8.98 -2.45
C ARG A 193 24.14 -9.86 -2.14
N THR A 194 22.99 -9.23 -2.04
CA THR A 194 21.69 -9.88 -2.02
C THR A 194 20.78 -9.23 -3.06
N SER A 195 19.91 -10.00 -3.67
CA SER A 195 19.07 -9.53 -4.76
C SER A 195 17.62 -9.89 -4.51
N GLU A 196 16.73 -8.99 -4.92
CA GLU A 196 15.28 -9.19 -4.89
C GLU A 196 14.67 -8.72 -6.20
N SER A 197 13.65 -9.44 -6.68
CA SER A 197 12.94 -9.09 -7.91
C SER A 197 11.45 -9.24 -7.74
N PHE A 198 10.72 -8.24 -8.20
CA PHE A 198 9.26 -8.25 -8.26
C PHE A 198 8.77 -7.42 -9.44
N SER A 199 7.47 -7.44 -9.69
CA SER A 199 6.87 -6.65 -10.75
C SER A 199 5.73 -5.82 -10.20
N GLU A 200 5.57 -4.62 -10.73
CA GLU A 200 4.45 -3.74 -10.50
C GLU A 200 3.73 -3.46 -11.81
N ARG A 201 2.45 -3.07 -11.73
CA ARG A 201 1.69 -2.65 -12.88
C ARG A 201 1.01 -1.31 -12.66
N GLY A 202 1.19 -0.41 -13.61
CA GLY A 202 0.43 0.83 -13.70
C GLY A 202 -0.99 0.57 -14.20
N TYR A 203 -1.98 1.10 -13.45
CA TYR A 203 -3.40 1.04 -13.82
C TYR A 203 -3.91 2.44 -14.10
N SER A 204 -4.73 2.60 -15.15
CA SER A 204 -5.36 3.89 -15.41
C SER A 204 -6.43 4.21 -14.34
N ARG A 205 -6.67 5.52 -14.12
CA ARG A 205 -7.72 6.02 -13.22
C ARG A 205 -9.09 5.42 -13.59
N GLU A 206 -9.40 5.37 -14.88
CA GLU A 206 -10.67 4.86 -15.40
C GLU A 206 -10.85 3.37 -15.07
N LYS A 207 -9.78 2.57 -15.25
CA LYS A 207 -9.82 1.13 -14.97
C LYS A 207 -10.03 0.85 -13.49
N LEU A 208 -9.33 1.55 -12.60
CA LEU A 208 -9.52 1.40 -11.15
C LEU A 208 -10.90 1.87 -10.71
N THR A 209 -11.41 2.97 -11.30
CA THR A 209 -12.77 3.44 -11.04
C THR A 209 -13.83 2.42 -11.47
N GLU A 210 -13.68 1.81 -12.65
CA GLU A 210 -14.55 0.74 -13.12
C GLU A 210 -14.59 -0.44 -12.14
N MET A 211 -13.41 -0.87 -11.65
CA MET A 211 -13.30 -1.97 -10.69
C MET A 211 -13.95 -1.63 -9.35
N LEU A 212 -13.77 -0.39 -8.84
CA LEU A 212 -14.44 0.09 -7.62
C LEU A 212 -15.95 0.07 -7.75
N VAL A 213 -16.48 0.63 -8.83
CA VAL A 213 -17.93 0.68 -9.08
C VAL A 213 -18.53 -0.72 -9.19
N ASN A 214 -17.85 -1.64 -9.90
CA ASN A 214 -18.27 -3.03 -10.02
C ASN A 214 -18.26 -3.77 -8.66
N ALA A 215 -17.37 -3.38 -7.73
CA ALA A 215 -17.34 -3.93 -6.38
C ALA A 215 -18.38 -3.29 -5.44
N GLY A 216 -19.16 -2.28 -5.88
CA GLY A 216 -20.21 -1.64 -5.10
C GLY A 216 -19.81 -0.34 -4.40
N PHE A 217 -18.64 0.19 -4.69
CA PHE A 217 -18.20 1.50 -4.20
C PHE A 217 -18.66 2.64 -5.11
N GLU A 218 -18.86 3.80 -4.51
CA GLU A 218 -18.95 5.08 -5.20
C GLU A 218 -17.62 5.81 -5.04
N LEU A 219 -17.01 6.24 -6.15
CA LEU A 219 -15.80 7.06 -6.12
C LEU A 219 -16.16 8.47 -5.66
N GLU A 220 -15.64 8.90 -4.52
CA GLU A 220 -15.88 10.26 -4.01
C GLU A 220 -14.84 11.26 -4.52
N ALA A 221 -13.57 10.85 -4.58
CA ALA A 221 -12.49 11.72 -5.02
C ALA A 221 -11.27 10.95 -5.52
N VAL A 222 -10.46 11.63 -6.32
CA VAL A 222 -9.09 11.25 -6.65
C VAL A 222 -8.21 12.49 -6.48
N TYR A 223 -7.14 12.36 -5.71
CA TYR A 223 -6.21 13.44 -5.40
C TYR A 223 -4.80 13.10 -5.90
N GLY A 224 -3.94 14.11 -6.01
CA GLY A 224 -2.49 13.91 -6.11
C GLY A 224 -1.90 13.42 -4.78
N ASP A 225 -0.64 12.94 -4.79
CA ASP A 225 0.01 12.47 -3.56
C ASP A 225 0.13 13.59 -2.53
N MET A 226 -0.27 13.28 -1.29
CA MET A 226 -0.24 14.20 -0.15
C MET A 226 -0.93 15.57 -0.44
N SER A 227 -1.89 15.58 -1.35
CA SER A 227 -2.64 16.76 -1.81
C SER A 227 -4.15 16.55 -1.64
N PHE A 228 -4.90 17.65 -1.67
CA PHE A 228 -6.36 17.66 -1.74
C PHE A 228 -6.86 18.31 -3.03
N ASP A 229 -5.96 18.52 -3.98
CA ASP A 229 -6.26 19.09 -5.28
C ASP A 229 -6.49 17.97 -6.32
N GLU A 230 -7.20 18.32 -7.40
CA GLU A 230 -7.30 17.45 -8.58
C GLU A 230 -5.90 17.10 -9.11
N PRO A 231 -5.65 15.83 -9.46
CA PRO A 231 -4.33 15.42 -9.94
C PRO A 231 -3.95 16.09 -11.25
N LYS A 232 -2.68 16.41 -11.39
CA LYS A 232 -2.10 16.92 -12.64
C LYS A 232 -1.92 15.79 -13.66
N ALA A 233 -1.70 16.16 -14.91
CA ALA A 233 -1.48 15.17 -15.98
C ALA A 233 -0.18 14.35 -15.81
N ASP A 234 0.82 14.92 -15.13
CA ASP A 234 2.12 14.33 -14.82
C ASP A 234 2.20 13.83 -13.37
N GLU A 235 1.05 13.66 -12.71
CA GLU A 235 1.01 13.16 -11.34
C GLU A 235 1.60 11.75 -11.26
N GLN A 236 2.52 11.55 -10.32
CA GLN A 236 3.21 10.27 -10.18
C GLN A 236 2.48 9.29 -9.28
N ARG A 237 1.61 9.78 -8.39
CA ARG A 237 0.81 8.95 -7.47
C ARG A 237 -0.58 9.54 -7.32
N LEU A 238 -1.58 8.69 -7.40
CA LEU A 238 -2.98 9.06 -7.16
C LEU A 238 -3.47 8.46 -5.86
N VAL A 239 -4.26 9.23 -5.12
CA VAL A 239 -4.97 8.80 -3.92
C VAL A 239 -6.45 8.72 -4.23
N PHE A 240 -7.03 7.53 -4.13
CA PHE A 240 -8.44 7.25 -4.36
C PHE A 240 -9.19 7.23 -3.02
N VAL A 241 -10.37 7.84 -2.99
CA VAL A 241 -11.32 7.75 -1.87
C VAL A 241 -12.65 7.26 -2.41
N ALA A 242 -13.09 6.12 -1.94
CA ALA A 242 -14.32 5.48 -2.39
C ALA A 242 -15.17 5.07 -1.18
N ARG A 243 -16.49 5.28 -1.29
CA ARG A 243 -17.46 4.98 -0.23
C ARG A 243 -18.30 3.77 -0.60
N MET A 244 -18.53 2.88 0.35
CA MET A 244 -19.41 1.74 0.18
C MET A 244 -20.88 2.21 0.15
N LYS A 245 -21.54 2.02 -0.99
CA LYS A 245 -22.96 2.38 -1.17
C LYS A 245 -23.87 1.18 -1.27
N ASN A 246 -23.37 0.11 -1.88
CA ASN A 246 -24.15 -1.10 -2.11
C ASN A 246 -23.42 -2.31 -1.48
N PRO A 247 -23.44 -2.43 -0.12
CA PRO A 247 -22.81 -3.58 0.53
C PRO A 247 -23.45 -4.86 -0.01
N ILE A 248 -22.62 -5.83 -0.33
CA ILE A 248 -23.08 -7.14 -0.75
C ILE A 248 -23.89 -7.72 0.40
N ASN A 249 -25.20 -7.93 0.18
CA ASN A 249 -26.09 -8.49 1.20
C ASN A 249 -25.48 -9.79 1.71
N LYS A 250 -25.05 -9.76 2.96
CA LYS A 250 -24.61 -10.95 3.70
C LYS A 250 -25.87 -11.64 4.17
N GLU A 251 -26.45 -12.53 3.35
CA GLU A 251 -27.36 -13.54 3.90
C GLU A 251 -26.51 -14.40 4.83
N CYS A 252 -26.74 -14.27 6.14
CA CYS A 252 -26.17 -15.09 7.19
C CYS A 252 -26.69 -16.53 7.11
#